data_aa9fd2e59ddc0ac03471b589b3424e3c
#
_entry.id   aa9fd2e59ddc0ac03471b589b3424e3c
#
_cell.length_a   1.000
_cell.length_b   1.000
_cell.length_c   1.000
_cell.angle_alpha   90.00
_cell.angle_beta   90.00
_cell.angle_gamma   90.00
#
_symmetry.space_group_name_H-M   'P 1'
#
loop_
_entity.id
_entity.type
_entity.pdbx_description
1 polymer ?
#
loop_
_entity_poly.entity_id
_entity_poly.type
_entity_poly.pdbx_seq_one_letter_code
_entity_poly.pdbx_strand_id
1 'polypeptide(L)'
;MLLFNAEFLREEFDLVDRKLNKIVNAISTIKEVLFEKNTVVTSVYRDDPDSTHYYYRAVDLRSRDLTEKECKKLEKIINQLFPYGKKPYQTMLYHNSGSGWHFHIQVRAEHDEEV
;
A
#
# COMPACT_ATOMS: atom_id res chain seq x y z
N MET A 1 10.62 -4.93 8.95
CA MET A 1 9.81 -4.31 10.02
C MET A 1 8.92 -3.22 9.43
N LEU A 2 7.70 -3.13 9.89
CA LEU A 2 6.75 -2.09 9.49
C LEU A 2 6.88 -0.90 10.44
N LEU A 3 7.22 0.26 9.90
CA LEU A 3 7.41 1.51 10.65
C LEU A 3 6.41 2.55 10.18
N PHE A 4 6.20 3.58 10.98
CA PHE A 4 5.26 4.67 10.68
C PHE A 4 5.98 6.00 10.75
N ASN A 5 5.76 6.85 9.75
CA ASN A 5 6.42 8.15 9.65
C ASN A 5 6.00 9.11 10.78
N ALA A 6 4.83 8.88 11.38
CA ALA A 6 4.32 9.61 12.53
C ALA A 6 3.44 8.69 13.37
N GLU A 7 3.32 8.97 14.67
CA GLU A 7 2.57 8.12 15.60
C GLU A 7 1.08 8.01 15.24
N PHE A 8 0.46 9.12 14.80
CA PHE A 8 -0.95 9.07 14.42
C PHE A 8 -1.22 8.12 13.26
N LEU A 9 -0.23 7.84 12.42
CA LEU A 9 -0.38 6.89 11.31
C LEU A 9 -0.53 5.46 11.80
N ARG A 10 0.09 5.11 12.92
CA ARG A 10 -0.08 3.79 13.53
C ARG A 10 -1.51 3.62 14.00
N GLU A 11 -2.09 4.63 14.62
CA GLU A 11 -3.47 4.59 15.09
C GLU A 11 -4.44 4.50 13.92
N GLU A 12 -4.21 5.27 12.87
CA GLU A 12 -5.04 5.20 11.65
C GLU A 12 -4.91 3.85 10.97
N PHE A 13 -3.71 3.26 10.94
CA PHE A 13 -3.49 1.97 10.33
C PHE A 13 -4.28 0.85 11.01
N ASP A 14 -4.53 0.96 12.31
CA ASP A 14 -5.35 -0.01 13.03
C ASP A 14 -6.82 -0.01 12.56
N LEU A 15 -7.24 1.04 11.85
CA LEU A 15 -8.59 1.21 11.35
C LEU A 15 -8.77 0.76 9.89
N VAL A 16 -7.69 0.40 9.21
CA VAL A 16 -7.79 0.04 7.80
C VAL A 16 -8.52 -1.30 7.60
N ASP A 17 -9.04 -1.48 6.40
CA ASP A 17 -9.61 -2.75 5.95
C ASP A 17 -8.69 -3.92 6.31
N ARG A 18 -9.27 -5.02 6.81
CA ARG A 18 -8.50 -6.19 7.26
C ARG A 18 -7.62 -6.77 6.15
N LYS A 19 -8.14 -6.83 4.93
CA LYS A 19 -7.39 -7.33 3.77
C LYS A 19 -6.20 -6.42 3.47
N LEU A 20 -6.40 -5.10 3.55
CA LEU A 20 -5.33 -4.12 3.35
C LEU A 20 -4.24 -4.28 4.41
N ASN A 21 -4.62 -4.42 5.67
CA ASN A 21 -3.67 -4.64 6.77
C ASN A 21 -2.79 -5.86 6.48
N LYS A 22 -3.42 -6.97 6.08
CA LYS A 22 -2.73 -8.21 5.76
C LYS A 22 -1.75 -8.03 4.60
N ILE A 23 -2.15 -7.31 3.55
CA ILE A 23 -1.31 -7.07 2.38
C ILE A 23 -0.11 -6.20 2.75
N VAL A 24 -0.31 -5.14 3.51
CA VAL A 24 0.78 -4.25 3.94
C VAL A 24 1.81 -5.00 4.79
N ASN A 25 1.35 -5.87 5.68
CA ASN A 25 2.26 -6.71 6.49
C ASN A 25 3.01 -7.71 5.62
N ALA A 26 2.37 -8.27 4.59
CA ALA A 26 3.04 -9.15 3.63
C ALA A 26 4.11 -8.39 2.83
N ILE A 27 3.81 -7.16 2.40
CA ILE A 27 4.79 -6.29 1.73
C ILE A 27 6.01 -6.08 2.62
N SER A 28 5.78 -5.78 3.90
CA SER A 28 6.85 -5.56 4.86
C SER A 28 7.78 -6.79 4.95
N THR A 29 7.20 -7.97 5.03
CA THR A 29 7.98 -9.22 5.10
C THR A 29 8.77 -9.46 3.80
N ILE A 30 8.11 -9.29 2.65
CA ILE A 30 8.75 -9.53 1.34
C ILE A 30 9.88 -8.53 1.10
N LYS A 31 9.65 -7.25 1.41
CA LYS A 31 10.66 -6.21 1.26
C LYS A 31 11.88 -6.49 2.12
N GLU A 32 11.67 -6.95 3.36
CA GLU A 32 12.75 -7.30 4.27
C GLU A 32 13.55 -8.50 3.75
N VAL A 33 12.87 -9.54 3.26
CA VAL A 33 13.51 -10.75 2.75
C VAL A 33 14.30 -10.47 1.46
N LEU A 34 13.71 -9.73 0.52
CA LEU A 34 14.34 -9.48 -0.78
C LEU A 34 15.40 -8.38 -0.77
N PHE A 35 15.18 -7.32 0.01
CA PHE A 35 15.98 -6.11 -0.07
C PHE A 35 16.62 -5.69 1.25
N GLU A 36 16.34 -6.39 2.33
CA GLU A 36 16.84 -6.07 3.68
C GLU A 36 16.51 -4.64 4.10
N LYS A 37 15.30 -4.16 3.77
CA LYS A 37 14.80 -2.83 4.07
C LYS A 37 13.51 -2.88 4.87
N ASN A 38 13.30 -1.90 5.72
CA ASN A 38 12.03 -1.71 6.43
C ASN A 38 10.99 -1.12 5.49
N THR A 39 9.73 -1.27 5.86
CA THR A 39 8.60 -0.64 5.17
C THR A 39 8.09 0.50 6.05
N VAL A 40 7.93 1.69 5.49
CA VAL A 40 7.50 2.88 6.22
C VAL A 40 6.17 3.37 5.68
N VAL A 41 5.15 3.40 6.54
CA VAL A 41 3.83 3.95 6.22
C VAL A 41 3.91 5.48 6.28
N THR A 42 3.51 6.15 5.20
CA THR A 42 3.59 7.61 5.07
C THR A 42 2.22 8.30 5.02
N SER A 43 1.16 7.57 4.67
CA SER A 43 -0.21 8.11 4.64
C SER A 43 -1.21 6.97 4.81
N VAL A 44 -2.29 7.21 5.57
CA VAL A 44 -3.39 6.26 5.75
C VAL A 44 -4.71 6.94 5.41
N TYR A 45 -5.27 7.76 6.32
CA TYR A 45 -6.52 8.46 6.08
C TYR A 45 -6.31 9.77 5.33
N ARG A 46 -7.24 10.09 4.44
CA ARG A 46 -7.27 11.36 3.73
C ARG A 46 -8.73 11.81 3.62
N ASP A 47 -8.99 13.06 3.99
CA ASP A 47 -10.35 13.63 3.96
C ASP A 47 -10.71 14.05 2.52
N ASP A 48 -10.86 13.04 1.66
CA ASP A 48 -11.20 13.21 0.25
C ASP A 48 -12.11 12.03 -0.17
N PRO A 49 -13.45 12.26 -0.27
CA PRO A 49 -14.39 11.18 -0.60
C PRO A 49 -14.15 10.47 -1.92
N ASP A 50 -13.37 11.09 -2.84
CA ASP A 50 -13.03 10.47 -4.12
C ASP A 50 -11.79 9.57 -4.02
N SER A 51 -11.15 9.53 -2.85
CA SER A 51 -9.95 8.72 -2.62
C SER A 51 -10.27 7.45 -1.82
N THR A 52 -9.60 6.35 -2.15
CA THR A 52 -9.68 5.11 -1.35
C THR A 52 -9.15 5.31 0.06
N HIS A 53 -8.28 6.30 0.30
CA HIS A 53 -7.79 6.66 1.64
C HIS A 53 -8.93 7.13 2.57
N TYR A 54 -9.96 7.77 2.03
CA TYR A 54 -11.11 8.22 2.81
C TYR A 54 -11.85 7.05 3.48
N TYR A 55 -11.86 5.89 2.82
CA TYR A 55 -12.56 4.70 3.29
C TYR A 55 -11.67 3.72 4.02
N TYR A 56 -10.44 4.12 4.38
CA TYR A 56 -9.46 3.25 5.01
C TYR A 56 -9.14 2.01 4.17
N ARG A 57 -9.23 2.13 2.84
CA ARG A 57 -8.92 1.07 1.89
C ARG A 57 -7.66 1.33 1.09
N ALA A 58 -6.86 2.30 1.51
CA ALA A 58 -5.57 2.58 0.90
C ALA A 58 -4.55 3.04 1.94
N VAL A 59 -3.28 2.74 1.66
CA VAL A 59 -2.12 3.13 2.45
C VAL A 59 -1.01 3.52 1.49
N ASP A 60 -0.29 4.59 1.76
CA ASP A 60 0.91 4.95 1.02
C ASP A 60 2.15 4.50 1.80
N LEU A 61 3.13 3.97 1.07
CA LEU A 61 4.39 3.49 1.62
C LEU A 61 5.56 4.21 0.95
N ARG A 62 6.63 4.41 1.71
CA ARG A 62 7.88 5.00 1.22
C ARG A 62 8.53 4.09 0.18
N SER A 63 9.06 4.69 -0.90
CA SER A 63 9.76 3.96 -1.95
C SER A 63 11.22 4.39 -2.14
N ARG A 64 11.62 5.54 -1.57
CA ARG A 64 12.92 6.17 -1.84
C ARG A 64 14.13 5.36 -1.38
N ASP A 65 13.95 4.37 -0.54
CA ASP A 65 15.01 3.49 -0.07
C ASP A 65 15.29 2.31 -1.00
N LEU A 66 14.52 2.20 -2.09
CA LEU A 66 14.70 1.19 -3.13
C LEU A 66 15.04 1.87 -4.47
N THR A 67 15.76 1.16 -5.33
CA THR A 67 15.99 1.60 -6.70
C THR A 67 14.67 1.48 -7.49
N GLU A 68 14.58 2.18 -8.64
CA GLU A 68 13.41 2.08 -9.52
C GLU A 68 13.16 0.62 -9.92
N LYS A 69 14.23 -0.10 -10.25
CA LYS A 69 14.13 -1.51 -10.64
C LYS A 69 13.55 -2.37 -9.50
N GLU A 70 14.01 -2.13 -8.28
CA GLU A 70 13.51 -2.83 -7.11
C GLU A 70 12.05 -2.48 -6.83
N CYS A 71 11.67 -1.21 -6.98
CA CYS A 71 10.29 -0.77 -6.82
C CYS A 71 9.36 -1.47 -7.81
N LYS A 72 9.75 -1.54 -9.07
CA LYS A 72 8.96 -2.21 -10.11
C LYS A 72 8.85 -3.70 -9.88
N LYS A 73 9.93 -4.32 -9.38
CA LYS A 73 9.92 -5.74 -9.05
C LYS A 73 8.94 -6.02 -7.90
N LEU A 74 8.97 -5.20 -6.86
CA LEU A 74 8.07 -5.34 -5.72
C LEU A 74 6.62 -5.16 -6.14
N GLU A 75 6.33 -4.12 -6.95
CA GLU A 75 4.99 -3.86 -7.49
C GLU A 75 4.46 -5.09 -8.24
N LYS A 76 5.28 -5.68 -9.09
CA LYS A 76 4.88 -6.86 -9.87
C LYS A 76 4.57 -8.05 -8.97
N ILE A 77 5.44 -8.33 -8.00
CA ILE A 77 5.26 -9.44 -7.06
C ILE A 77 3.95 -9.30 -6.28
N ILE A 78 3.71 -8.12 -5.72
CA ILE A 78 2.53 -7.87 -4.90
C ILE A 78 1.25 -7.98 -5.73
N ASN A 79 1.23 -7.43 -6.95
CA ASN A 79 0.05 -7.51 -7.81
C ASN A 79 -0.23 -8.94 -8.28
N GLN A 80 0.79 -9.79 -8.38
CA GLN A 80 0.60 -11.20 -8.69
C GLN A 80 0.04 -11.98 -7.50
N LEU A 81 0.54 -11.69 -6.28
CA LEU A 81 0.09 -12.37 -5.07
C LEU A 81 -1.29 -11.91 -4.60
N PHE A 82 -1.59 -10.64 -4.78
CA PHE A 82 -2.82 -10.02 -4.28
C PHE A 82 -3.49 -9.20 -5.38
N PRO A 83 -4.09 -9.87 -6.39
CA PRO A 83 -4.73 -9.12 -7.47
C PRO A 83 -5.90 -8.29 -6.95
N TYR A 84 -6.07 -7.10 -7.51
CA TYR A 84 -7.17 -6.20 -7.13
C TYR A 84 -8.54 -6.83 -7.44
N GLY A 85 -8.59 -7.57 -8.53
CA GLY A 85 -9.80 -8.30 -8.93
C GLY A 85 -10.76 -7.53 -9.81
N LYS A 86 -10.41 -6.32 -10.25
CA LYS A 86 -11.25 -5.49 -11.14
C LYS A 86 -10.34 -4.67 -12.04
N LYS A 87 -10.26 -5.03 -13.31
CA LYS A 87 -9.45 -4.30 -14.29
C LYS A 87 -10.01 -2.90 -14.52
N PRO A 88 -9.18 -1.88 -14.78
CA PRO A 88 -7.72 -1.93 -14.93
C PRO A 88 -6.95 -1.72 -13.61
N TYR A 89 -7.62 -1.72 -12.48
CA TYR A 89 -7.05 -1.36 -11.19
C TYR A 89 -6.04 -2.39 -10.69
N GLN A 90 -5.05 -1.92 -9.93
CA GLN A 90 -4.02 -2.74 -9.31
C GLN A 90 -4.01 -2.52 -7.81
N THR A 91 -3.60 -3.53 -7.06
CA THR A 91 -3.45 -3.45 -5.60
C THR A 91 -2.30 -2.53 -5.23
N MET A 92 -1.15 -2.66 -5.91
CA MET A 92 0.03 -1.84 -5.63
C MET A 92 0.39 -1.01 -6.85
N LEU A 93 0.58 0.31 -6.63
CA LEU A 93 0.97 1.25 -7.66
C LEU A 93 2.25 1.98 -7.23
N TYR A 94 3.30 1.88 -8.02
CA TYR A 94 4.50 2.69 -7.86
C TYR A 94 4.34 3.90 -8.78
N HIS A 95 4.06 5.07 -8.19
CA HIS A 95 3.77 6.26 -8.99
C HIS A 95 4.17 7.55 -8.29
N ASN A 96 4.18 8.64 -9.07
CA ASN A 96 4.40 9.98 -8.57
C ASN A 96 3.10 10.77 -8.72
N SER A 97 2.50 11.16 -7.58
CA SER A 97 1.23 11.89 -7.55
C SER A 97 1.43 13.40 -7.35
N GLY A 98 2.65 13.92 -7.61
CA GLY A 98 2.98 15.33 -7.44
C GLY A 98 3.76 15.64 -6.16
N SER A 99 3.73 14.76 -5.17
CA SER A 99 4.48 14.89 -3.92
C SER A 99 5.72 13.98 -3.86
N GLY A 100 6.08 13.37 -5.00
CA GLY A 100 7.20 12.44 -5.11
C GLY A 100 6.74 11.01 -5.38
N TRP A 101 7.70 10.17 -5.70
CA TRP A 101 7.43 8.75 -5.95
C TRP A 101 7.12 8.01 -4.64
N HIS A 102 6.12 7.15 -4.66
CA HIS A 102 5.74 6.33 -3.52
C HIS A 102 4.96 5.11 -4.00
N PHE A 103 4.71 4.18 -3.08
CA PHE A 103 3.79 3.06 -3.32
C PHE A 103 2.41 3.41 -2.78
N HIS A 104 1.40 3.24 -3.59
CA HIS A 104 0.00 3.32 -3.18
C HIS A 104 -0.55 1.91 -3.15
N ILE A 105 -1.05 1.48 -2.00
CA ILE A 105 -1.64 0.15 -1.81
C ILE A 105 -3.12 0.32 -1.56
N GLN A 106 -3.95 -0.41 -2.31
CA GLN A 106 -5.40 -0.29 -2.20
C GLN A 106 -6.10 -1.63 -2.31
N VAL A 107 -7.29 -1.71 -1.74
CA VAL A 107 -8.16 -2.88 -1.86
C VAL A 107 -9.57 -2.45 -2.25
N ARG A 108 -10.31 -3.37 -2.88
CA ARG A 108 -11.71 -3.16 -3.25
C ARG A 108 -12.57 -3.14 -2.00
N ALA A 109 -13.71 -2.43 -2.06
CA ALA A 109 -14.74 -2.56 -1.06
C ALA A 109 -15.26 -4.00 -1.09
N GLU A 110 -15.55 -4.58 0.07
CA GLU A 110 -15.94 -5.98 0.19
C GLU A 110 -17.17 -6.31 -0.66
N HIS A 111 -18.14 -5.40 -0.74
CA HIS A 111 -19.36 -5.60 -1.52
C HIS A 111 -19.11 -5.61 -3.05
N ASP A 112 -17.98 -5.07 -3.52
CA ASP A 112 -17.63 -5.09 -4.95
C ASP A 112 -17.22 -6.48 -5.43
N GLU A 113 -16.83 -7.36 -4.52
CA GLU A 113 -16.37 -8.71 -4.84
C GLU A 113 -17.51 -9.65 -5.18
N GLU A 114 -18.74 -9.28 -4.84
CA GLU A 114 -19.93 -10.10 -5.06
C GLU A 114 -20.58 -9.85 -6.42
N VAL A 115 -20.08 -8.93 -7.21
CA VAL A 115 -20.68 -8.49 -8.48
C VAL A 115 -20.04 -9.19 -9.66
#